data_c24c66944bb65c750147ed6ba22a2695
#
_entry.id   c24c66944bb65c750147ed6ba22a2695
#
_cell.length_a   1.000
_cell.length_b   1.000
_cell.length_c   1.000
_cell.angle_alpha   90.00
_cell.angle_beta   90.00
_cell.angle_gamma   90.00
#
_symmetry.space_group_name_H-M   'P 1'
#
loop_
_entity.id
_entity.type
_entity.pdbx_description
1 polymer ?
#
loop_
_entity_poly.entity_id
_entity_poly.type
_entity_poly.pdbx_seq_one_letter_code
_entity_poly.pdbx_strand_id
1 'polypeptide(L)'
;MIGIRIASRIVGVCLIAATGALVVPPAAHAALDQICLVNEVVTLSPPVTNTPQTVTVTVNGQLFNCTNGSASTGTYTETATLLNYTCTSLFYQGSGARVFNWTNPAVTPSTYGYNRTSSRVGGNIVILLLGSIGSGTFSPEPAKMQLTALQPDPLSCATIGFSQLTLLGALTIGI
;
A
#
# COMPACT_ATOMS: atom_id res chain seq x y z
N MET A 1 -70.97 -44.38 -49.10
CA MET A 1 -70.95 -43.76 -47.74
C MET A 1 -69.55 -43.90 -47.22
N ILE A 2 -68.83 -42.78 -47.21
CA ILE A 2 -67.42 -42.76 -46.93
C ILE A 2 -67.22 -42.18 -45.50
N GLY A 3 -66.74 -43.04 -44.59
CA GLY A 3 -66.45 -42.67 -43.18
C GLY A 3 -65.07 -42.09 -43.01
N ILE A 4 -64.99 -40.82 -42.65
CA ILE A 4 -63.70 -40.13 -42.39
C ILE A 4 -63.36 -40.33 -40.90
N ARG A 5 -62.26 -41.04 -40.62
CA ARG A 5 -61.70 -41.14 -39.24
C ARG A 5 -60.68 -39.97 -39.03
N ILE A 6 -60.98 -39.08 -38.10
CA ILE A 6 -60.12 -38.01 -37.64
C ILE A 6 -59.23 -38.57 -36.53
N ALA A 7 -57.91 -38.67 -36.82
CA ALA A 7 -56.88 -39.00 -35.85
C ALA A 7 -56.45 -37.75 -35.10
N SER A 8 -56.77 -37.64 -33.84
CA SER A 8 -56.33 -36.59 -32.95
C SER A 8 -54.90 -36.88 -32.50
N ARG A 9 -53.93 -36.01 -32.91
CA ARG A 9 -52.54 -36.05 -32.43
C ARG A 9 -52.42 -35.12 -31.22
N ILE A 10 -52.18 -35.70 -30.06
CA ILE A 10 -51.85 -34.99 -28.84
C ILE A 10 -50.36 -34.64 -28.91
N VAL A 11 -50.05 -33.33 -29.07
CA VAL A 11 -48.68 -32.81 -28.98
C VAL A 11 -48.40 -32.54 -27.49
N GLY A 12 -47.58 -33.40 -26.90
CA GLY A 12 -47.10 -33.20 -25.55
C GLY A 12 -45.98 -32.13 -25.53
N VAL A 13 -46.29 -31.00 -24.92
CA VAL A 13 -45.27 -29.95 -24.66
C VAL A 13 -44.51 -30.32 -23.39
N CYS A 14 -43.27 -30.82 -23.54
CA CYS A 14 -42.34 -30.97 -22.41
C CYS A 14 -41.79 -29.59 -22.00
N LEU A 15 -42.28 -29.05 -20.90
CA LEU A 15 -41.65 -27.90 -20.20
C LEU A 15 -40.41 -28.39 -19.48
N ILE A 16 -39.24 -28.11 -20.05
CA ILE A 16 -37.97 -28.28 -19.36
C ILE A 16 -37.77 -27.06 -18.45
N ALA A 17 -38.01 -27.22 -17.16
CA ALA A 17 -37.66 -26.25 -16.13
C ALA A 17 -36.13 -26.27 -15.94
N ALA A 18 -35.41 -25.35 -16.58
CA ALA A 18 -33.99 -25.12 -16.33
C ALA A 18 -33.81 -24.42 -14.97
N THR A 19 -33.58 -25.21 -13.92
CA THR A 19 -33.11 -24.67 -12.62
C THR A 19 -31.67 -24.20 -12.77
N GLY A 20 -31.50 -22.91 -13.08
CA GLY A 20 -30.19 -22.25 -13.06
C GLY A 20 -29.66 -22.20 -11.62
N ALA A 21 -28.73 -23.08 -11.27
CA ALA A 21 -27.99 -22.96 -10.04
C ALA A 21 -27.12 -21.68 -10.14
N LEU A 22 -27.45 -20.66 -9.36
CA LEU A 22 -26.60 -19.49 -9.16
C LEU A 22 -25.34 -19.96 -8.44
N VAL A 23 -24.26 -20.20 -9.19
CA VAL A 23 -22.93 -20.39 -8.61
C VAL A 23 -22.49 -19.04 -8.07
N VAL A 24 -22.68 -18.81 -6.78
CA VAL A 24 -22.10 -17.67 -6.07
C VAL A 24 -20.60 -17.95 -6.00
N PRO A 25 -19.75 -17.15 -6.66
CA PRO A 25 -18.30 -17.33 -6.51
C PRO A 25 -17.95 -17.17 -5.03
N PRO A 26 -17.07 -18.03 -4.47
CA PRO A 26 -16.59 -17.82 -3.11
C PRO A 26 -15.97 -16.42 -3.02
N ALA A 27 -16.33 -15.68 -1.98
CA ALA A 27 -15.68 -14.42 -1.68
C ALA A 27 -14.18 -14.69 -1.60
N ALA A 28 -13.40 -14.10 -2.51
CA ALA A 28 -11.94 -14.15 -2.45
C ALA A 28 -11.55 -13.42 -1.17
N HIS A 29 -11.25 -14.16 -0.10
CA HIS A 29 -10.58 -13.59 1.07
C HIS A 29 -9.22 -13.16 0.59
N ALA A 30 -8.93 -11.85 0.67
CA ALA A 30 -7.58 -11.36 0.43
C ALA A 30 -6.66 -12.09 1.43
N ALA A 31 -5.77 -12.93 0.91
CA ALA A 31 -4.80 -13.64 1.73
C ALA A 31 -3.71 -12.64 2.12
N LEU A 32 -3.29 -12.68 3.37
CA LEU A 32 -2.15 -11.91 3.82
C LEU A 32 -0.88 -12.49 3.20
N ASP A 33 -0.30 -11.81 2.19
CA ASP A 33 0.84 -12.31 1.44
C ASP A 33 2.17 -11.99 2.11
N GLN A 34 2.25 -10.83 2.79
CA GLN A 34 3.49 -10.36 3.38
C GLN A 34 3.24 -9.42 4.56
N ILE A 35 4.00 -9.63 5.64
CA ILE A 35 4.21 -8.63 6.70
C ILE A 35 5.72 -8.46 6.88
N CYS A 36 6.22 -7.22 6.88
CA CYS A 36 7.60 -6.89 7.19
C CYS A 36 7.66 -5.84 8.30
N LEU A 37 8.65 -5.92 9.16
CA LEU A 37 9.06 -4.79 9.97
C LEU A 37 9.80 -3.79 9.09
N VAL A 38 9.69 -2.52 9.43
CA VAL A 38 10.28 -1.41 8.68
C VAL A 38 11.14 -0.56 9.59
N ASN A 39 12.36 -0.26 9.15
CA ASN A 39 13.21 0.80 9.67
C ASN A 39 13.47 1.79 8.53
N GLU A 40 13.10 3.04 8.71
CA GLU A 40 13.24 4.09 7.69
C GLU A 40 14.00 5.28 8.27
N VAL A 41 15.01 5.74 7.56
CA VAL A 41 15.74 6.98 7.86
C VAL A 41 15.41 8.01 6.79
N VAL A 42 14.85 9.12 7.23
CA VAL A 42 14.56 10.29 6.38
C VAL A 42 15.59 11.35 6.64
N THR A 43 16.32 11.76 5.61
CA THR A 43 17.28 12.85 5.64
C THR A 43 16.70 14.07 4.93
N LEU A 44 16.87 15.24 5.52
CA LEU A 44 16.34 16.53 5.08
C LEU A 44 17.49 17.50 4.83
N SER A 45 17.61 18.04 3.63
CA SER A 45 18.66 18.97 3.26
C SER A 45 18.09 20.17 2.49
N PRO A 46 18.30 21.41 2.98
CA PRO A 46 18.88 21.80 4.27
C PRO A 46 18.01 21.36 5.47
N PRO A 47 18.53 21.51 6.73
CA PRO A 47 17.73 21.25 7.94
C PRO A 47 16.43 22.04 7.96
N VAL A 48 15.34 21.39 8.36
CA VAL A 48 14.00 21.99 8.36
C VAL A 48 13.77 22.83 9.60
N THR A 49 13.32 24.05 9.39
CA THR A 49 12.98 25.03 10.44
C THR A 49 11.53 25.47 10.33
N ASN A 50 11.12 26.44 11.13
CA ASN A 50 9.81 27.10 10.97
C ASN A 50 9.77 28.07 9.78
N THR A 51 10.92 28.41 9.20
CA THR A 51 11.00 29.26 7.99
C THR A 51 10.78 28.41 6.74
N PRO A 52 9.84 28.77 5.85
CA PRO A 52 9.61 28.05 4.60
C PRO A 52 10.86 28.07 3.71
N GLN A 53 11.25 26.89 3.22
CA GLN A 53 12.39 26.73 2.32
C GLN A 53 12.20 25.52 1.39
N THR A 54 13.04 25.46 0.35
CA THR A 54 13.09 24.27 -0.51
C THR A 54 13.96 23.22 0.16
N VAL A 55 13.42 22.03 0.37
CA VAL A 55 14.08 20.91 1.06
C VAL A 55 14.11 19.68 0.17
N THR A 56 15.28 19.09 0.03
CA THR A 56 15.42 17.75 -0.54
C THR A 56 15.22 16.73 0.58
N VAL A 57 14.27 15.85 0.39
CA VAL A 57 13.96 14.73 1.29
C VAL A 57 14.50 13.45 0.66
N THR A 58 15.35 12.74 1.38
CA THR A 58 15.84 11.41 0.99
C THR A 58 15.41 10.40 2.02
N VAL A 59 14.72 9.38 1.55
CA VAL A 59 14.21 8.26 2.36
C VAL A 59 15.04 7.03 2.05
N ASN A 60 15.58 6.39 3.09
CA ASN A 60 16.24 5.10 3.00
C ASN A 60 15.55 4.14 3.96
N GLY A 61 14.93 3.09 3.43
CA GLY A 61 14.17 2.12 4.20
C GLY A 61 14.71 0.70 4.08
N GLN A 62 14.56 -0.04 5.16
CA GLN A 62 14.86 -1.46 5.25
C GLN A 62 13.61 -2.23 5.65
N LEU A 63 13.34 -3.32 4.93
CA LEU A 63 12.32 -4.30 5.23
C LEU A 63 13.00 -5.54 5.80
N PHE A 64 12.56 -6.00 6.94
CA PHE A 64 13.18 -7.15 7.62
C PHE A 64 12.14 -7.96 8.41
N ASN A 65 12.52 -9.18 8.80
CA ASN A 65 11.61 -10.13 9.46
C ASN A 65 10.30 -10.31 8.68
N CYS A 66 10.41 -10.37 7.37
CA CYS A 66 9.25 -10.54 6.51
C CYS A 66 8.73 -11.99 6.57
N THR A 67 7.41 -12.15 6.51
CA THR A 67 6.75 -13.47 6.65
C THR A 67 6.92 -14.37 5.45
N ASN A 68 7.06 -13.81 4.24
CA ASN A 68 7.33 -14.59 3.04
C ASN A 68 8.83 -14.91 2.94
N GLY A 69 9.18 -16.18 3.02
CA GLY A 69 10.58 -16.64 3.06
C GLY A 69 11.39 -16.29 1.80
N SER A 70 10.75 -16.18 0.63
CA SER A 70 11.43 -15.80 -0.60
C SER A 70 11.76 -14.29 -0.64
N ALA A 71 10.94 -13.46 -0.02
CA ALA A 71 11.08 -12.02 0.10
C ALA A 71 11.27 -11.59 1.56
N SER A 72 12.20 -12.25 2.28
CA SER A 72 12.38 -12.12 3.73
C SER A 72 12.99 -10.79 4.18
N THR A 73 13.70 -10.12 3.30
CA THR A 73 14.31 -8.80 3.52
C THR A 73 14.34 -7.99 2.23
N GLY A 74 14.39 -6.68 2.36
CA GLY A 74 14.48 -5.78 1.21
C GLY A 74 14.86 -4.37 1.61
N THR A 75 15.09 -3.52 0.61
CA THR A 75 15.41 -2.10 0.79
C THR A 75 14.62 -1.25 -0.17
N TYR A 76 14.48 0.04 0.14
CA TYR A 76 13.93 1.03 -0.78
C TYR A 76 14.56 2.39 -0.53
N THR A 77 14.56 3.21 -1.59
CA THR A 77 15.00 4.60 -1.54
C THR A 77 13.99 5.46 -2.26
N GLU A 78 13.75 6.65 -1.75
CA GLU A 78 12.90 7.65 -2.39
C GLU A 78 13.53 9.02 -2.19
N THR A 79 13.49 9.89 -3.21
CA THR A 79 13.96 11.26 -3.12
C THR A 79 12.93 12.20 -3.70
N ALA A 80 12.63 13.29 -3.00
CA ALA A 80 11.71 14.33 -3.44
C ALA A 80 12.24 15.71 -3.06
N THR A 81 11.93 16.71 -3.89
CA THR A 81 12.18 18.12 -3.56
C THR A 81 10.86 18.78 -3.22
N LEU A 82 10.76 19.31 -2.01
CA LEU A 82 9.58 19.94 -1.46
C LEU A 82 9.79 21.46 -1.36
N LEU A 83 8.83 22.20 -1.89
CA LEU A 83 8.85 23.68 -1.86
C LEU A 83 8.11 24.19 -0.62
N ASN A 84 8.58 25.32 -0.07
CA ASN A 84 7.94 25.96 1.09
C ASN A 84 7.78 25.03 2.29
N TYR A 85 8.72 24.10 2.47
CA TYR A 85 8.67 23.09 3.50
C TYR A 85 9.11 23.68 4.86
N THR A 86 8.36 23.33 5.92
CA THR A 86 8.57 23.78 7.30
C THR A 86 8.38 22.62 8.27
N CYS A 87 8.67 22.81 9.55
CA CYS A 87 8.38 21.83 10.60
C CYS A 87 6.91 21.41 10.67
N THR A 88 5.98 22.29 10.32
CA THR A 88 4.54 21.96 10.28
C THR A 88 4.17 21.13 9.06
N SER A 89 4.98 21.16 7.99
CA SER A 89 4.77 20.39 6.77
C SER A 89 4.98 18.88 6.96
N LEU A 90 5.53 18.43 8.08
CA LEU A 90 5.62 17.00 8.42
C LEU A 90 4.26 16.29 8.42
N PHE A 91 3.17 17.05 8.58
CA PHE A 91 1.80 16.55 8.60
C PHE A 91 1.07 16.69 7.27
N TYR A 92 1.81 16.85 6.15
CA TYR A 92 1.19 16.97 4.83
C TYR A 92 0.58 15.65 4.35
N GLN A 93 -0.39 15.78 3.45
CA GLN A 93 -0.94 14.66 2.68
C GLN A 93 -0.36 14.70 1.27
N GLY A 94 -0.18 13.54 0.66
CA GLY A 94 0.37 13.45 -0.69
C GLY A 94 0.33 12.03 -1.23
N SER A 95 0.88 11.86 -2.42
CA SER A 95 1.04 10.56 -3.06
C SER A 95 2.50 10.35 -3.45
N GLY A 96 2.89 9.09 -3.60
CA GLY A 96 4.23 8.71 -4.01
C GLY A 96 4.30 7.28 -4.51
N ALA A 97 5.49 6.86 -4.87
CA ALA A 97 5.79 5.48 -5.23
C ALA A 97 7.16 5.08 -4.70
N ARG A 98 7.29 3.82 -4.29
CA ARG A 98 8.53 3.19 -3.80
C ARG A 98 8.77 1.90 -4.55
N VAL A 99 10.02 1.56 -4.75
CA VAL A 99 10.42 0.25 -5.27
C VAL A 99 11.06 -0.54 -4.15
N PHE A 100 10.42 -1.63 -3.75
CA PHE A 100 11.00 -2.59 -2.80
C PHE A 100 11.94 -3.52 -3.55
N ASN A 101 13.23 -3.38 -3.30
CA ASN A 101 14.28 -4.25 -3.84
C ASN A 101 14.51 -5.38 -2.84
N TRP A 102 14.01 -6.57 -3.15
CA TRP A 102 14.16 -7.75 -2.32
C TRP A 102 15.59 -8.27 -2.38
N THR A 103 16.12 -8.74 -1.26
CA THR A 103 17.51 -9.23 -1.18
C THR A 103 17.72 -10.51 -1.98
N ASN A 104 16.69 -11.34 -2.12
CA ASN A 104 16.74 -12.53 -2.96
C ASN A 104 16.65 -12.12 -4.45
N PRO A 105 17.69 -12.35 -5.26
CA PRO A 105 17.71 -11.93 -6.68
C PRO A 105 16.70 -12.68 -7.56
N ALA A 106 16.13 -13.79 -7.10
CA ALA A 106 15.07 -14.51 -7.81
C ALA A 106 13.69 -13.86 -7.64
N VAL A 107 13.56 -12.87 -6.74
CA VAL A 107 12.32 -12.14 -6.47
C VAL A 107 12.36 -10.80 -7.18
N THR A 108 11.39 -10.55 -8.07
CA THR A 108 11.34 -9.29 -8.82
C THR A 108 11.01 -8.12 -7.87
N PRO A 109 11.64 -6.95 -8.06
CA PRO A 109 11.30 -5.76 -7.29
C PRO A 109 9.81 -5.41 -7.37
N SER A 110 9.23 -4.95 -6.26
CA SER A 110 7.82 -4.60 -6.16
C SER A 110 7.64 -3.08 -6.18
N THR A 111 6.82 -2.55 -7.09
CA THR A 111 6.51 -1.12 -7.14
C THR A 111 5.25 -0.86 -6.32
N TYR A 112 5.40 -0.13 -5.23
CA TYR A 112 4.32 0.28 -4.33
C TYR A 112 3.92 1.73 -4.59
N GLY A 113 2.72 1.93 -5.17
CA GLY A 113 2.08 3.24 -5.28
C GLY A 113 1.20 3.51 -4.07
N TYR A 114 1.26 4.72 -3.49
CA TYR A 114 0.56 5.01 -2.25
C TYR A 114 0.03 6.44 -2.15
N ASN A 115 -0.98 6.62 -1.30
CA ASN A 115 -1.38 7.89 -0.73
C ASN A 115 -0.89 7.96 0.72
N ARG A 116 -0.27 9.10 1.08
CA ARG A 116 0.31 9.37 2.39
C ARG A 116 -0.61 10.27 3.19
N THR A 117 -0.87 9.87 4.43
CA THR A 117 -1.44 10.74 5.47
C THR A 117 -0.51 10.72 6.68
N SER A 118 -0.48 11.82 7.42
CA SER A 118 0.27 11.88 8.67
C SER A 118 -0.49 12.64 9.73
N SER A 119 -0.32 12.20 10.98
CA SER A 119 -1.00 12.73 12.15
C SER A 119 -0.08 12.75 13.36
N ARG A 120 -0.47 13.49 14.39
CA ARG A 120 0.21 13.49 15.68
C ARG A 120 -0.61 12.68 16.67
N VAL A 121 0.03 11.71 17.31
CA VAL A 121 -0.60 10.87 18.33
C VAL A 121 0.37 10.73 19.51
N GLY A 122 -0.02 11.22 20.67
CA GLY A 122 0.77 11.08 21.91
C GLY A 122 2.21 11.61 21.81
N GLY A 123 2.43 12.72 21.09
CA GLY A 123 3.77 13.30 20.88
C GLY A 123 4.60 12.61 19.81
N ASN A 124 4.06 11.59 19.13
CA ASN A 124 4.69 10.93 17.99
C ASN A 124 4.08 11.41 16.68
N ILE A 125 4.86 11.33 15.62
CA ILE A 125 4.38 11.42 14.24
C ILE A 125 3.98 10.01 13.81
N VAL A 126 2.74 9.85 13.33
CA VAL A 126 2.26 8.60 12.72
C VAL A 126 2.02 8.88 11.25
N ILE A 127 2.66 8.10 10.38
CA ILE A 127 2.54 8.17 8.93
C ILE A 127 1.87 6.90 8.45
N LEU A 128 0.79 7.07 7.68
CA LEU A 128 0.08 5.97 7.04
C LEU A 128 0.19 6.13 5.54
N LEU A 129 0.69 5.09 4.87
CA LEU A 129 0.75 4.96 3.42
C LEU A 129 -0.23 3.86 3.03
N LEU A 130 -1.24 4.19 2.23
CA LEU A 130 -2.25 3.25 1.73
C LEU A 130 -2.19 3.22 0.22
N GLY A 131 -2.16 2.02 -0.36
CA GLY A 131 -2.11 1.85 -1.80
C GLY A 131 -2.05 0.40 -2.26
N SER A 132 -1.32 0.14 -3.33
CA SER A 132 -1.19 -1.22 -3.88
C SER A 132 0.17 -1.44 -4.54
N ILE A 133 0.51 -2.71 -4.70
CA ILE A 133 1.65 -3.12 -5.51
C ILE A 133 1.23 -3.12 -6.98
N GLY A 134 1.69 -2.13 -7.73
CA GLY A 134 1.32 -1.95 -9.14
C GLY A 134 2.08 -2.87 -10.11
N SER A 135 3.26 -3.35 -9.71
CA SER A 135 4.07 -4.26 -10.53
C SER A 135 5.09 -5.04 -9.69
N GLY A 136 5.60 -6.13 -10.26
CA GLY A 136 6.58 -7.02 -9.62
C GLY A 136 5.94 -8.05 -8.70
N THR A 137 6.72 -8.58 -7.77
CA THR A 137 6.25 -9.57 -6.79
C THR A 137 5.15 -8.97 -5.92
N PHE A 138 4.12 -9.73 -5.60
CA PHE A 138 2.89 -9.33 -4.90
C PHE A 138 1.94 -8.40 -5.70
N SER A 139 2.19 -8.12 -6.98
CA SER A 139 1.22 -7.40 -7.79
C SER A 139 0.04 -8.33 -8.17
N PRO A 140 -1.24 -7.84 -8.10
CA PRO A 140 -1.68 -6.45 -7.86
C PRO A 140 -2.19 -6.18 -6.43
N GLU A 141 -1.61 -6.78 -5.42
CA GLU A 141 -2.13 -6.79 -4.05
C GLU A 141 -2.21 -5.38 -3.41
N PRO A 142 -3.26 -5.11 -2.62
CA PRO A 142 -3.33 -3.92 -1.77
C PRO A 142 -2.22 -3.95 -0.73
N ALA A 143 -1.73 -2.77 -0.34
CA ALA A 143 -0.66 -2.67 0.63
C ALA A 143 -0.84 -1.47 1.55
N LYS A 144 -0.40 -1.65 2.80
CA LYS A 144 -0.39 -0.63 3.83
C LYS A 144 0.97 -0.59 4.51
N MET A 145 1.54 0.61 4.65
CA MET A 145 2.71 0.83 5.49
C MET A 145 2.36 1.85 6.57
N GLN A 146 2.59 1.49 7.82
CA GLN A 146 2.39 2.38 8.96
C GLN A 146 3.71 2.59 9.67
N LEU A 147 4.11 3.85 9.83
CA LEU A 147 5.39 4.27 10.39
C LEU A 147 5.15 5.24 11.54
N THR A 148 6.03 5.20 12.53
CA THR A 148 5.98 6.09 13.69
C THR A 148 7.38 6.64 13.96
N ALA A 149 7.47 7.94 14.24
CA ALA A 149 8.68 8.62 14.67
C ALA A 149 8.40 9.48 15.90
N LEU A 150 9.42 9.76 16.68
CA LEU A 150 9.37 10.84 17.66
C LEU A 150 9.23 12.18 16.94
N GLN A 151 8.40 13.06 17.47
CA GLN A 151 8.30 14.42 16.97
C GLN A 151 9.62 15.16 17.23
N PRO A 152 10.15 15.91 16.25
CA PRO A 152 11.28 16.81 16.49
C PRO A 152 11.00 17.79 17.61
N ASP A 153 12.03 18.12 18.37
CA ASP A 153 11.95 19.14 19.40
C ASP A 153 11.52 20.49 18.80
N PRO A 154 10.48 21.13 19.31
CA PRO A 154 10.05 22.46 18.87
C PRO A 154 11.15 23.53 18.93
N LEU A 155 12.08 23.41 19.88
CA LEU A 155 13.22 24.32 19.95
C LEU A 155 14.16 24.17 18.77
N SER A 156 14.42 22.94 18.32
CA SER A 156 15.19 22.70 17.11
C SER A 156 14.54 23.34 15.88
N CYS A 157 13.22 23.24 15.75
CA CYS A 157 12.47 23.90 14.69
C CYS A 157 12.57 25.43 14.71
N ALA A 158 12.67 26.02 15.89
CA ALA A 158 12.77 27.47 16.07
C ALA A 158 14.20 28.01 15.87
N THR A 159 15.20 27.15 15.89
CA THR A 159 16.63 27.55 15.90
C THR A 159 17.39 26.97 14.70
N ILE A 160 18.11 25.86 14.92
CA ILE A 160 19.03 25.26 13.93
C ILE A 160 18.36 24.33 12.93
N GLY A 161 17.09 23.99 13.15
CA GLY A 161 16.37 22.99 12.37
C GLY A 161 16.72 21.55 12.76
N PHE A 162 16.07 20.60 12.09
CA PHE A 162 16.42 19.18 12.17
C PHE A 162 16.62 18.63 10.75
N SER A 163 17.56 17.70 10.61
CA SER A 163 17.96 17.14 9.30
C SER A 163 17.65 15.66 9.17
N GLN A 164 17.18 14.99 10.23
CA GLN A 164 16.96 13.56 10.20
C GLN A 164 15.77 13.14 11.07
N LEU A 165 15.03 12.15 10.58
CA LEU A 165 14.01 11.41 11.33
C LEU A 165 14.25 9.92 11.13
N THR A 166 14.12 9.14 12.20
CA THR A 166 14.07 7.68 12.14
C THR A 166 12.64 7.23 12.41
N LEU A 167 12.11 6.42 11.52
CA LEU A 167 10.77 5.88 11.60
C LEU A 167 10.83 4.36 11.74
N LEU A 168 9.99 3.83 12.61
CA LEU A 168 9.82 2.39 12.79
C LEU A 168 8.37 2.03 12.48
N GLY A 169 8.15 0.85 11.94
CA GLY A 169 6.80 0.42 11.63
C GLY A 169 6.68 -0.93 10.95
N ALA A 170 5.60 -1.09 10.19
CA ALA A 170 5.32 -2.31 9.46
C ALA A 170 4.75 -2.02 8.07
N LEU A 171 5.11 -2.88 7.12
CA LEU A 171 4.49 -3.03 5.82
C LEU A 171 3.62 -4.29 5.84
N THR A 172 2.39 -4.19 5.34
CA THR A 172 1.46 -5.31 5.13
C THR A 172 1.02 -5.31 3.68
N ILE A 173 1.06 -6.46 3.01
CA ILE A 173 0.61 -6.68 1.63
C ILE A 173 -0.42 -7.80 1.61
N GLY A 174 -1.49 -7.67 0.82
CA GLY A 174 -2.57 -8.65 0.75
C GLY A 174 -3.59 -8.48 1.89
N ILE A 175 -4.20 -7.31 2.06
CA ILE A 175 -5.19 -7.00 3.11
C ILE A 175 -6.57 -6.71 2.55
#